data_97ccb81b140edac39f9fee218f367ccc
#
_entry.id   97ccb81b140edac39f9fee218f367ccc
#
_cell.length_a   1.000
_cell.length_b   1.000
_cell.length_c   1.000
_cell.angle_alpha   90.00
_cell.angle_beta   90.00
_cell.angle_gamma   90.00
#
_symmetry.space_group_name_H-M   'P 1'
#
loop_
_entity.id
_entity.type
_entity.pdbx_description
1 polymer ?
#
loop_
_entity_poly.entity_id
_entity_poly.type
_entity_poly.pdbx_seq_one_letter_code
_entity_poly.pdbx_strand_id
1 'polypeptide(L)'
;VRSFLADINRLRGTTILITSHDMDDIEALCSRVMIIDHGHLGYDGSLAALVHNVRPRKRVRATYDSPVDLGDLPEGVALDTPNGDDGSGQVVALEVERERLGDVLALLPRLGPLLDLEVTDTDIAEIIREIFVSGIASNGEAAP
;
A
#
# COMPACT_ATOMS: atom_id res chain seq x y z
N VAL A 1 21.38 -12.68 8.52
CA VAL A 1 21.96 -11.51 7.84
C VAL A 1 21.29 -10.21 8.31
N ARG A 2 19.93 -10.12 8.32
CA ARG A 2 19.20 -8.89 8.71
C ARG A 2 19.54 -8.41 10.12
N SER A 3 19.52 -9.30 11.12
CA SER A 3 19.85 -8.96 12.52
C SER A 3 21.29 -8.47 12.69
N PHE A 4 22.22 -9.09 11.97
CA PHE A 4 23.64 -8.70 12.00
C PHE A 4 23.87 -7.28 11.44
N LEU A 5 23.21 -6.91 10.35
CA LEU A 5 23.31 -5.56 9.78
C LEU A 5 22.70 -4.50 10.71
N ALA A 6 21.54 -4.80 11.31
CA ALA A 6 20.91 -3.92 12.28
C ALA A 6 21.79 -3.71 13.52
N ASP A 7 22.46 -4.76 14.00
CA ASP A 7 23.38 -4.70 15.15
C ASP A 7 24.64 -3.88 14.85
N ILE A 8 25.24 -4.03 13.67
CA ILE A 8 26.40 -3.21 13.26
C ILE A 8 26.02 -1.74 13.20
N ASN A 9 24.90 -1.41 12.59
CA ASN A 9 24.43 -0.03 12.50
C ASN A 9 24.25 0.57 13.89
N ARG A 10 23.55 -0.15 14.80
CA ARG A 10 23.23 0.34 16.14
C ARG A 10 24.43 0.41 17.06
N LEU A 11 25.31 -0.62 17.04
CA LEU A 11 26.42 -0.73 17.99
C LEU A 11 27.64 0.08 17.57
N ARG A 12 27.87 0.23 16.27
CA ARG A 12 29.05 0.90 15.73
C ARG A 12 28.78 2.25 15.09
N GLY A 13 27.50 2.67 14.99
CA GLY A 13 27.13 3.91 14.33
C GLY A 13 27.47 3.92 12.82
N THR A 14 27.66 2.74 12.22
CA THR A 14 28.06 2.61 10.82
C THR A 14 26.87 2.89 9.90
N THR A 15 27.03 3.79 8.96
CA THR A 15 26.04 4.00 7.91
C THR A 15 26.11 2.84 6.91
N ILE A 16 24.99 2.19 6.65
CA ILE A 16 24.87 1.08 5.71
C ILE A 16 23.98 1.52 4.57
N LEU A 17 24.49 1.48 3.34
CA LEU A 17 23.70 1.69 2.13
C LEU A 17 23.33 0.33 1.54
N ILE A 18 22.03 0.09 1.39
CA ILE A 18 21.49 -1.15 0.83
C ILE A 18 20.82 -0.82 -0.48
N THR A 19 21.14 -1.57 -1.53
CA THR A 19 20.40 -1.58 -2.78
C THR A 19 19.66 -2.92 -2.87
N SER A 20 18.36 -2.89 -2.89
CA SER A 20 17.52 -4.09 -2.97
C SER A 20 16.27 -3.81 -3.79
N HIS A 21 15.75 -4.85 -4.40
CA HIS A 21 14.41 -4.89 -4.98
C HIS A 21 13.45 -5.74 -4.12
N ASP A 22 13.96 -6.26 -3.00
CA ASP A 22 13.17 -6.98 -2.00
C ASP A 22 12.65 -5.99 -0.96
N MET A 23 11.34 -5.76 -0.96
CA MET A 23 10.70 -4.79 -0.09
C MET A 23 10.72 -5.20 1.37
N ASP A 24 10.67 -6.49 1.67
CA ASP A 24 10.74 -6.99 3.05
C ASP A 24 12.08 -6.66 3.70
N ASP A 25 13.18 -6.67 2.92
CA ASP A 25 14.48 -6.26 3.39
C ASP A 25 14.56 -4.75 3.64
N ILE A 26 13.95 -3.97 2.76
CA ILE A 26 13.90 -2.51 2.89
C ILE A 26 13.08 -2.12 4.13
N GLU A 27 11.91 -2.72 4.34
CA GLU A 27 11.07 -2.47 5.52
C GLU A 27 11.78 -2.83 6.84
N ALA A 28 12.46 -3.96 6.84
CA ALA A 28 13.10 -4.47 8.06
C ALA A 28 14.36 -3.71 8.46
N LEU A 29 15.09 -3.13 7.49
CA LEU A 29 16.43 -2.59 7.71
C LEU A 29 16.55 -1.09 7.49
N CYS A 30 15.70 -0.49 6.66
CA CYS A 30 15.83 0.89 6.23
C CYS A 30 14.80 1.80 6.88
N SER A 31 15.25 2.81 7.61
CA SER A 31 14.39 3.91 8.09
C SER A 31 14.29 5.05 7.07
N ARG A 32 15.27 5.19 6.19
CA ARG A 32 15.34 6.19 5.12
C ARG A 32 15.52 5.48 3.78
N VAL A 33 14.81 5.94 2.76
CA VAL A 33 14.87 5.41 1.41
C VAL A 33 15.10 6.52 0.40
N MET A 34 15.84 6.18 -0.65
CA MET A 34 16.02 7.02 -1.83
C MET A 34 15.50 6.24 -3.04
N ILE A 35 14.60 6.85 -3.80
CA ILE A 35 14.08 6.27 -5.04
C ILE A 35 14.73 7.00 -6.21
N ILE A 36 15.43 6.23 -7.05
CA ILE A 36 16.10 6.75 -8.24
C ILE A 36 15.42 6.13 -9.46
N ASP A 37 14.97 6.97 -10.37
CA ASP A 37 14.37 6.58 -11.64
C ASP A 37 15.02 7.34 -12.80
N HIS A 38 15.43 6.63 -13.85
CA HIS A 38 16.09 7.20 -15.03
C HIS A 38 17.22 8.20 -14.71
N GLY A 39 17.99 7.95 -13.63
CA GLY A 39 19.08 8.80 -13.19
C GLY A 39 18.66 10.03 -12.39
N HIS A 40 17.39 10.18 -12.09
CA HIS A 40 16.85 11.26 -11.27
C HIS A 40 16.44 10.75 -9.89
N LEU A 41 16.78 11.53 -8.86
CA LEU A 41 16.32 11.28 -7.51
C LEU A 41 14.85 11.72 -7.38
N GLY A 42 13.96 10.75 -7.25
CA GLY A 42 12.53 11.01 -7.15
C GLY A 42 12.00 11.14 -5.74
N TYR A 43 12.65 10.45 -4.81
CA TYR A 43 12.31 10.53 -3.40
C TYR A 43 13.56 10.37 -2.55
N ASP A 44 13.63 11.14 -1.48
CA ASP A 44 14.63 11.01 -0.42
C ASP A 44 13.96 11.35 0.92
N GLY A 45 13.76 10.37 1.77
CA GLY A 45 13.09 10.57 3.03
C GLY A 45 12.87 9.29 3.83
N SER A 46 12.08 9.40 4.90
CA SER A 46 11.75 8.24 5.70
C SER A 46 10.78 7.30 4.95
N LEU A 47 10.96 6.01 5.15
CA LEU A 47 10.04 5.01 4.60
C LEU A 47 8.62 5.21 5.11
N ALA A 48 8.47 5.57 6.38
CA ALA A 48 7.17 5.87 6.99
C ALA A 48 6.47 7.07 6.31
N ALA A 49 7.22 8.14 6.00
CA ALA A 49 6.66 9.29 5.29
C ALA A 49 6.28 8.95 3.85
N LEU A 50 7.08 8.12 3.17
CA LEU A 50 6.74 7.64 1.83
C LEU A 50 5.40 6.91 1.83
N VAL A 51 5.23 5.95 2.72
CA VAL A 51 3.98 5.18 2.87
C VAL A 51 2.80 6.08 3.25
N HIS A 52 3.03 7.08 4.09
CA HIS A 52 1.98 8.01 4.50
C HIS A 52 1.56 8.98 3.40
N ASN A 53 2.51 9.45 2.59
CA ASN A 53 2.26 10.45 1.54
C ASN A 53 1.65 9.86 0.27
N VAL A 54 1.90 8.59 -0.01
CA VAL A 54 1.28 7.86 -1.12
C VAL A 54 -0.09 7.35 -0.68
N ARG A 55 -1.01 8.27 -0.43
CA ARG A 55 -2.42 8.05 -0.07
C ARG A 55 -2.67 6.70 0.60
N PRO A 56 -2.77 6.64 1.94
CA PRO A 56 -2.94 5.39 2.67
C PRO A 56 -4.28 4.75 2.26
N ARG A 57 -4.21 3.80 1.34
CA ARG A 57 -5.36 2.99 0.96
C ARG A 57 -5.37 1.71 1.76
N LYS A 58 -6.55 1.24 2.04
CA LYS A 58 -6.81 -0.08 2.61
C LYS A 58 -7.39 -0.98 1.53
N ARG A 59 -6.97 -2.22 1.52
CA ARG A 59 -7.61 -3.25 0.72
C ARG A 59 -8.65 -3.95 1.57
N VAL A 60 -9.88 -3.97 1.07
CA VAL A 60 -11.01 -4.63 1.73
C VAL A 60 -11.48 -5.74 0.83
N ARG A 61 -11.48 -6.97 1.34
CA ARG A 61 -12.00 -8.14 0.65
C ARG A 61 -13.21 -8.67 1.41
N ALA A 62 -14.34 -8.74 0.75
CA ALA A 62 -15.59 -9.23 1.30
C ALA A 62 -16.04 -10.46 0.52
N THR A 63 -16.42 -11.52 1.21
CA THR A 63 -16.96 -12.75 0.62
C THR A 63 -18.42 -12.90 1.03
N TYR A 64 -19.30 -13.13 0.06
CA TYR A 64 -20.74 -13.26 0.26
C TYR A 64 -21.22 -14.66 -0.05
N ASP A 65 -22.36 -15.02 0.53
CA ASP A 65 -23.07 -16.27 0.27
C ASP A 65 -23.59 -16.37 -1.17
N SER A 66 -23.96 -15.24 -1.75
CA SER A 66 -24.48 -15.13 -3.11
C SER A 66 -23.92 -13.89 -3.82
N PRO A 67 -23.94 -13.84 -5.16
CA PRO A 67 -23.50 -12.68 -5.91
C PRO A 67 -24.17 -11.39 -5.44
N VAL A 68 -23.38 -10.33 -5.27
CA VAL A 68 -23.86 -9.00 -4.87
C VAL A 68 -23.60 -7.98 -5.96
N ASP A 69 -24.50 -6.99 -6.05
CA ASP A 69 -24.33 -5.85 -6.93
C ASP A 69 -23.82 -4.66 -6.09
N LEU A 70 -22.65 -4.15 -6.45
CA LEU A 70 -22.06 -3.01 -5.76
C LEU A 70 -22.68 -1.67 -6.12
N GLY A 71 -23.39 -1.60 -7.26
CA GLY A 71 -23.88 -0.33 -7.78
C GLY A 71 -22.77 0.68 -8.02
N ASP A 72 -23.08 1.95 -7.83
CA ASP A 72 -22.10 3.04 -7.92
C ASP A 72 -21.24 3.09 -6.65
N LEU A 73 -19.92 2.99 -6.83
CA LEU A 73 -18.98 3.10 -5.73
C LEU A 73 -18.83 4.56 -5.28
N PRO A 74 -18.74 4.81 -3.97
CA PRO A 74 -18.47 6.15 -3.45
C PRO A 74 -17.13 6.69 -3.90
N GLU A 75 -16.97 8.02 -3.90
CA GLU A 75 -15.68 8.67 -4.14
C GLU A 75 -14.62 8.19 -3.13
N GLY A 76 -13.41 7.87 -3.61
CA GLY A 76 -12.32 7.32 -2.79
C GLY A 76 -12.37 5.80 -2.61
N VAL A 77 -13.27 5.11 -3.32
CA VAL A 77 -13.38 3.65 -3.36
C VAL A 77 -13.23 3.18 -4.80
N ALA A 78 -12.35 2.23 -5.05
CA ALA A 78 -12.14 1.62 -6.35
C ALA A 78 -12.19 0.09 -6.25
N LEU A 79 -12.57 -0.57 -7.35
CA LEU A 79 -12.47 -2.02 -7.45
C LEU A 79 -11.00 -2.44 -7.57
N ASP A 80 -10.60 -3.40 -6.76
CA ASP A 80 -9.29 -4.06 -6.86
C ASP A 80 -9.40 -5.28 -7.80
N THR A 81 -9.44 -4.98 -9.10
CA THR A 81 -9.69 -5.97 -10.16
C THR A 81 -8.60 -7.03 -10.38
N PRO A 82 -7.29 -6.80 -10.12
CA PRO A 82 -6.27 -7.84 -10.36
C PRO A 82 -6.28 -9.00 -9.37
N ASN A 83 -6.81 -8.80 -8.16
CA ASN A 83 -6.61 -9.74 -7.05
C ASN A 83 -7.90 -10.25 -6.40
N GLY A 84 -9.07 -9.90 -6.87
CA GLY A 84 -10.25 -10.11 -6.04
C GLY A 84 -11.56 -10.52 -6.69
N ASP A 85 -11.70 -10.43 -7.97
CA ASP A 85 -12.90 -10.92 -8.62
C ASP A 85 -12.61 -12.27 -9.28
N ASP A 86 -13.19 -13.33 -8.72
CA ASP A 86 -13.17 -14.66 -9.31
C ASP A 86 -14.24 -14.82 -10.41
N GLY A 87 -14.91 -13.73 -10.79
CA GLY A 87 -16.00 -13.72 -11.77
C GLY A 87 -17.32 -14.30 -11.22
N SER A 88 -17.37 -14.70 -9.95
CA SER A 88 -18.59 -15.26 -9.34
C SER A 88 -19.55 -14.17 -8.84
N GLY A 89 -19.04 -12.95 -8.64
CA GLY A 89 -19.76 -11.86 -7.96
C GLY A 89 -19.97 -12.10 -6.46
N GLN A 90 -19.41 -13.18 -5.92
CA GLN A 90 -19.47 -13.50 -4.50
C GLN A 90 -18.31 -12.91 -3.71
N VAL A 91 -17.19 -12.62 -4.38
CA VAL A 91 -16.02 -11.98 -3.80
C VAL A 91 -15.91 -10.57 -4.33
N VAL A 92 -15.83 -9.62 -3.42
CA VAL A 92 -15.65 -8.20 -3.72
C VAL A 92 -14.34 -7.75 -3.12
N ALA A 93 -13.45 -7.23 -3.93
CA ALA A 93 -12.22 -6.60 -3.49
C ALA A 93 -12.22 -5.11 -3.84
N LEU A 94 -11.98 -4.28 -2.85
CA LEU A 94 -12.00 -2.84 -2.95
C LEU A 94 -10.69 -2.23 -2.45
N GLU A 95 -10.21 -1.22 -3.14
CA GLU A 95 -9.25 -0.27 -2.59
C GLU A 95 -9.99 0.94 -2.03
N VAL A 96 -9.75 1.23 -0.77
CA VAL A 96 -10.51 2.22 -0.01
C VAL A 96 -9.55 3.23 0.62
N GLU A 97 -9.80 4.50 0.42
CA GLU A 97 -9.10 5.55 1.17
C GLU A 97 -9.36 5.38 2.67
N ARG A 98 -8.35 5.57 3.48
CA ARG A 98 -8.40 5.28 4.93
C ARG A 98 -9.56 6.01 5.63
N GLU A 99 -9.85 7.24 5.20
CA GLU A 99 -10.94 8.05 5.75
C GLU A 99 -12.33 7.49 5.40
N ARG A 100 -12.43 6.75 4.30
CA ARG A 100 -13.68 6.13 3.81
C ARG A 100 -13.89 4.70 4.31
N LEU A 101 -12.90 4.13 5.01
CA LEU A 101 -12.98 2.75 5.45
C LEU A 101 -14.23 2.47 6.31
N GLY A 102 -14.55 3.38 7.24
CA GLY A 102 -15.74 3.23 8.09
C GLY A 102 -17.05 3.20 7.30
N ASP A 103 -17.17 4.05 6.29
CA ASP A 103 -18.35 4.11 5.43
C ASP A 103 -18.52 2.82 4.61
N VAL A 104 -17.40 2.32 4.06
CA VAL A 104 -17.38 1.07 3.29
C VAL A 104 -17.73 -0.13 4.17
N LEU A 105 -17.12 -0.23 5.35
CA LEU A 105 -17.42 -1.32 6.28
C LEU A 105 -18.89 -1.31 6.75
N ALA A 106 -19.53 -0.15 6.83
CA ALA A 106 -20.95 -0.03 7.13
C ALA A 106 -21.84 -0.39 5.92
N LEU A 107 -21.36 -0.22 4.71
CA LEU A 107 -22.08 -0.53 3.47
C LEU A 107 -22.07 -2.04 3.17
N LEU A 108 -20.93 -2.69 3.28
CA LEU A 108 -20.74 -4.09 2.86
C LEU A 108 -21.78 -5.07 3.44
N PRO A 109 -22.13 -5.03 4.75
CA PRO A 109 -23.15 -5.94 5.29
C PRO A 109 -24.57 -5.70 4.74
N ARG A 110 -24.81 -4.55 4.11
CA ARG A 110 -26.13 -4.21 3.52
C ARG A 110 -26.31 -4.79 2.13
N LEU A 111 -25.22 -5.17 1.46
CA LEU A 111 -25.27 -5.72 0.11
C LEU A 111 -25.75 -7.17 0.10
N GLY A 112 -25.54 -7.91 1.17
CA GLY A 112 -25.94 -9.30 1.29
C GLY A 112 -25.37 -10.00 2.51
N PRO A 113 -25.65 -11.30 2.69
CA PRO A 113 -25.10 -12.10 3.76
C PRO A 113 -23.58 -12.23 3.61
N LEU A 114 -22.84 -11.57 4.50
CA LEU A 114 -21.38 -11.55 4.53
C LEU A 114 -20.86 -12.81 5.21
N LEU A 115 -20.01 -13.59 4.52
CA LEU A 115 -19.38 -14.79 5.04
C LEU A 115 -18.01 -14.50 5.65
N ASP A 116 -17.24 -13.61 5.00
CA ASP A 116 -15.90 -13.24 5.45
C ASP A 116 -15.56 -11.80 5.08
N LEU A 117 -14.72 -11.16 5.89
CA LEU A 117 -14.27 -9.80 5.69
C LEU A 117 -12.82 -9.66 6.11
N GLU A 118 -11.97 -9.30 5.17
CA GLU A 118 -10.55 -9.06 5.38
C GLU A 118 -10.21 -7.61 5.06
N VAL A 119 -9.46 -6.96 5.95
CA VAL A 119 -8.93 -5.60 5.76
C VAL A 119 -7.42 -5.63 5.91
N THR A 120 -6.71 -5.29 4.85
CA THR A 120 -5.25 -5.27 4.82
C THR A 120 -4.71 -3.91 4.38
N ASP A 121 -3.47 -3.64 4.73
CA ASP A 121 -2.75 -2.47 4.18
C ASP A 121 -2.32 -2.77 2.74
N THR A 122 -2.22 -1.72 1.93
CA THR A 122 -1.61 -1.83 0.61
C THR A 122 -0.12 -2.11 0.77
N ASP A 123 0.38 -3.09 0.02
CA ASP A 123 1.79 -3.47 0.03
C ASP A 123 2.69 -2.31 -0.41
N ILE A 124 3.78 -2.05 0.32
CA ILE A 124 4.76 -1.01 -0.02
C ILE A 124 5.37 -1.24 -1.41
N ALA A 125 5.56 -2.49 -1.81
CA ALA A 125 6.04 -2.82 -3.15
C ALA A 125 5.09 -2.32 -4.24
N GLU A 126 3.80 -2.38 -3.99
CA GLU A 126 2.76 -1.90 -4.90
C GLU A 126 2.72 -0.38 -4.95
N ILE A 127 2.84 0.28 -3.80
CA ILE A 127 2.97 1.74 -3.67
C ILE A 127 4.17 2.25 -4.46
N ILE A 128 5.34 1.64 -4.30
CA ILE A 128 6.55 2.01 -5.03
C ILE A 128 6.37 1.79 -6.53
N ARG A 129 5.73 0.70 -6.93
CA ARG A 129 5.45 0.42 -8.34
C ARG A 129 4.51 1.47 -8.95
N GLU A 130 3.49 1.91 -8.23
CA GLU A 130 2.60 3.00 -8.66
C GLU A 130 3.36 4.32 -8.85
N ILE A 131 4.30 4.65 -7.96
CA ILE A 131 5.16 5.83 -8.08
C ILE A 131 5.97 5.76 -9.37
N PHE A 132 6.53 4.59 -9.72
CA PHE A 132 7.30 4.42 -10.95
C PHE A 132 6.45 4.49 -12.22
N VAL A 133 5.22 3.95 -12.18
CA VAL A 133 4.31 3.92 -13.35
C VAL A 133 3.67 5.28 -13.60
N SER A 134 3.28 5.98 -12.54
CA SER A 134 2.63 7.31 -12.67
C SER A 134 3.62 8.42 -13.01
N GLY A 135 4.91 8.12 -13.06
CA GLY A 135 5.97 9.11 -13.00
C GLY A 135 5.93 9.79 -11.63
N ILE A 136 7.07 10.11 -11.06
CA ILE A 136 7.11 10.83 -9.79
C ILE A 136 6.44 12.18 -10.02
N ALA A 137 5.16 12.25 -9.76
CA ALA A 137 4.44 13.50 -9.78
C ALA A 137 5.15 14.40 -8.78
N SER A 138 5.79 15.42 -9.30
CA SER A 138 6.48 16.49 -8.63
C SER A 138 5.70 16.97 -7.41
N ASN A 139 5.97 16.41 -6.25
CA ASN A 139 5.60 16.93 -4.96
C ASN A 139 6.66 16.57 -3.94
N GLY A 140 7.86 16.96 -4.21
CA GLY A 140 8.98 16.94 -3.30
C GLY A 140 9.61 18.31 -3.20
N GLU A 141 8.82 19.31 -2.91
CA GLU A 141 9.36 20.53 -2.37
C GLU A 141 9.74 20.26 -0.92
N ALA A 142 10.88 19.61 -0.75
CA ALA A 142 11.59 19.67 0.51
C ALA A 142 12.34 21.00 0.52
N ALA A 143 11.78 21.98 1.19
CA ALA A 143 12.50 23.15 1.62
C ALA A 143 13.71 22.75 2.52
N PRO A 144 14.74 23.58 2.57
CA PRO A 144 16.10 23.30 3.00
C PRO A 144 16.24 22.86 4.45
#